data_533e386da9ae4fbf32e016ce43b220d9
#
_entry.id   533e386da9ae4fbf32e016ce43b220d9
#
_cell.length_a   1.000
_cell.length_b   1.000
_cell.length_c   1.000
_cell.angle_alpha   90.00
_cell.angle_beta   90.00
_cell.angle_gamma   90.00
#
_symmetry.space_group_name_H-M   'P 1'
#
loop_
_entity.id
_entity.type
_entity.pdbx_description
1 polymer ?
#
loop_
_entity_poly.entity_id
_entity_poly.type
_entity_poly.pdbx_seq_one_letter_code
_entity_poly.pdbx_strand_id
1 'polypeptide(L)'
;MPISSLPSPYGIGTFGKAAYDFADFLHAAGQGYWQLLPLGPTSYGDSPYQSFSTFAGNPYFIDLDLLIKDKLLTRKEVTSCAWGSEPRYVDYGKIYESRFALLERAKARGWERDREAVAAFESENSRWLPDYALFMALKRHFGMKSWTEWPDEGARLHRADSLERYRAELRGDVELFTYIQFLFFLQWSALKSYINGLGIRIIGDIPIYVAMDSSDVWSEPEKFQLDERNVPVEVSGVPPDYFSADGQLWGNPLYDYEAMQKDGFEWWIRRIGGAAKLYDVIRIDHFRGFESYWAVPYGETTAKNGRWVKGPGMALVGVLTGWFHDIEFIAEDLGYPTPEVTQLLADSRLPGMKVLEFAFDSRDTSSYLPHSYGENCICYTGTHDNAPLALWRTEADKADIAFAVQYLGLNDREGFNRGIIRGGMSSVAKLFVAQMQDWLDLGAGHRMNIPGTSRGNWEWRMLPGEASKKLAGQIREMTRIYGRS
;
A
#
# COMPACT_ATOMS: atom_id res chain seq x y z
N MET A 1 -0.67 10.71 1.60
CA MET A 1 0.01 11.12 0.34
C MET A 1 0.92 9.99 -0.12
N PRO A 2 0.60 9.23 -1.17
CA PRO A 2 1.46 8.15 -1.69
C PRO A 2 2.73 8.69 -2.37
N ILE A 3 3.77 7.86 -2.46
CA ILE A 3 4.99 8.21 -3.20
C ILE A 3 4.67 8.44 -4.68
N SER A 4 3.86 7.57 -5.31
CA SER A 4 3.45 7.71 -6.72
C SER A 4 2.84 9.07 -7.05
N SER A 5 2.18 9.69 -6.07
CA SER A 5 1.47 10.97 -6.23
C SER A 5 2.34 12.21 -6.03
N LEU A 6 3.62 12.07 -5.71
CA LEU A 6 4.54 13.21 -5.58
C LEU A 6 4.82 13.84 -6.95
N PRO A 7 5.07 15.17 -7.01
CA PRO A 7 5.25 15.91 -8.26
C PRO A 7 6.67 15.77 -8.84
N SER A 8 7.18 14.54 -8.92
CA SER A 8 8.49 14.26 -9.54
C SER A 8 8.43 14.43 -11.06
N PRO A 9 9.55 14.74 -11.74
CA PRO A 9 9.55 15.15 -13.14
C PRO A 9 9.23 14.04 -14.14
N TYR A 10 9.45 12.77 -13.83
CA TYR A 10 9.39 11.67 -14.78
C TYR A 10 8.10 10.84 -14.66
N GLY A 11 6.96 11.51 -14.72
CA GLY A 11 5.62 10.91 -14.87
C GLY A 11 5.03 10.25 -13.63
N ILE A 12 5.83 9.96 -12.61
CA ILE A 12 5.40 9.35 -11.34
C ILE A 12 6.27 9.86 -10.20
N GLY A 13 5.73 9.90 -8.98
CA GLY A 13 6.50 10.24 -7.80
C GLY A 13 7.62 9.23 -7.50
N THR A 14 8.77 9.71 -7.02
CA THR A 14 9.98 8.94 -6.77
C THR A 14 10.64 9.32 -5.44
N PHE A 15 11.66 8.58 -5.01
CA PHE A 15 12.45 8.86 -3.80
C PHE A 15 13.44 10.02 -3.93
N GLY A 16 13.26 10.86 -4.95
CA GLY A 16 14.11 12.00 -5.22
C GLY A 16 13.63 13.29 -4.56
N LYS A 17 14.07 14.42 -5.13
CA LYS A 17 13.85 15.76 -4.57
C LYS A 17 12.42 16.02 -4.11
N ALA A 18 11.40 15.61 -4.87
CA ALA A 18 10.01 15.85 -4.53
C ALA A 18 9.59 15.16 -3.22
N ALA A 19 10.18 14.00 -2.88
CA ALA A 19 9.91 13.31 -1.62
C ALA A 19 10.60 14.02 -0.43
N TYR A 20 11.81 14.49 -0.60
CA TYR A 20 12.51 15.30 0.41
C TYR A 20 11.79 16.63 0.65
N ASP A 21 11.39 17.34 -0.41
CA ASP A 21 10.62 18.60 -0.31
C ASP A 21 9.28 18.39 0.40
N PHE A 22 8.63 17.24 0.18
CA PHE A 22 7.38 16.90 0.87
C PHE A 22 7.60 16.55 2.34
N ALA A 23 8.70 15.89 2.70
CA ALA A 23 9.08 15.68 4.10
C ALA A 23 9.34 17.01 4.81
N ASP A 24 10.04 17.96 4.16
CA ASP A 24 10.25 19.31 4.66
C ASP A 24 8.92 20.07 4.84
N PHE A 25 7.99 19.91 3.90
CA PHE A 25 6.64 20.48 4.01
C PHE A 25 5.88 19.93 5.23
N LEU A 26 5.91 18.61 5.45
CA LEU A 26 5.29 17.96 6.61
C LEU A 26 5.90 18.45 7.92
N HIS A 27 7.22 18.54 8.00
CA HIS A 27 7.92 19.08 9.16
C HIS A 27 7.53 20.54 9.42
N ALA A 28 7.52 21.38 8.38
CA ALA A 28 7.06 22.77 8.49
C ALA A 28 5.60 22.89 8.90
N ALA A 29 4.76 21.92 8.52
CA ALA A 29 3.36 21.82 8.89
C ALA A 29 3.14 21.24 10.31
N GLY A 30 4.20 20.84 11.04
CA GLY A 30 4.12 20.25 12.37
C GLY A 30 3.52 18.85 12.38
N GLN A 31 3.69 18.07 11.28
CA GLN A 31 3.15 16.72 11.17
C GLN A 31 4.16 15.69 11.67
N GLY A 32 3.72 14.78 12.55
CA GLY A 32 4.56 13.70 13.10
C GLY A 32 4.50 12.40 12.30
N TYR A 33 3.59 12.29 11.31
CA TYR A 33 3.41 11.06 10.53
C TYR A 33 3.20 11.35 9.04
N TRP A 34 3.71 10.43 8.21
CA TRP A 34 3.43 10.36 6.79
C TRP A 34 2.91 8.97 6.43
N GLN A 35 1.62 8.87 6.11
CA GLN A 35 1.02 7.61 5.66
C GLN A 35 1.19 7.41 4.16
N LEU A 36 1.66 6.21 3.79
CA LEU A 36 1.91 5.75 2.44
C LEU A 36 0.98 4.59 2.08
N LEU A 37 0.79 4.36 0.78
CA LEU A 37 0.28 3.10 0.23
C LEU A 37 1.41 2.07 0.17
N PRO A 38 1.10 0.76 -0.03
CA PRO A 38 2.13 -0.27 -0.17
C PRO A 38 3.20 0.11 -1.20
N LEU A 39 4.46 -0.14 -0.86
CA LEU A 39 5.62 0.21 -1.70
C LEU A 39 6.07 -0.93 -2.62
N GLY A 40 5.32 -2.03 -2.68
CA GLY A 40 5.61 -3.20 -3.52
C GLY A 40 5.45 -2.95 -5.01
N PRO A 41 6.08 -3.79 -5.86
CA PRO A 41 5.91 -3.72 -7.30
C PRO A 41 4.46 -4.02 -7.68
N THR A 42 3.86 -3.18 -8.52
CA THR A 42 2.48 -3.34 -8.97
C THR A 42 2.37 -4.36 -10.10
N SER A 43 1.25 -5.09 -10.13
CA SER A 43 0.88 -5.99 -11.21
C SER A 43 -0.14 -5.35 -12.15
N TYR A 44 -0.97 -6.15 -12.83
CA TYR A 44 -2.03 -5.64 -13.68
C TYR A 44 -3.00 -4.72 -12.93
N GLY A 45 -3.39 -3.61 -13.55
CA GLY A 45 -4.29 -2.60 -12.97
C GLY A 45 -3.59 -1.63 -12.03
N ASP A 46 -2.25 -1.71 -11.91
CA ASP A 46 -1.37 -0.76 -11.20
C ASP A 46 -1.70 -0.58 -9.72
N SER A 47 -2.55 -1.48 -9.16
CA SER A 47 -2.93 -1.46 -7.76
C SER A 47 -1.75 -1.80 -6.85
N PRO A 48 -1.43 -0.97 -5.86
CA PRO A 48 -0.41 -1.29 -4.86
C PRO A 48 -0.80 -2.46 -3.95
N TYR A 49 -2.08 -2.88 -3.95
CA TYR A 49 -2.59 -4.02 -3.20
C TYR A 49 -2.50 -5.34 -3.96
N GLN A 50 -2.14 -5.30 -5.25
CA GLN A 50 -1.87 -6.47 -6.09
C GLN A 50 -0.39 -6.45 -6.48
N SER A 51 0.46 -7.02 -5.64
CA SER A 51 1.91 -6.96 -5.81
C SER A 51 2.50 -8.30 -6.24
N PHE A 52 3.56 -8.25 -7.05
CA PHE A 52 4.38 -9.42 -7.40
C PHE A 52 5.20 -9.97 -6.23
N SER A 53 5.32 -9.24 -5.12
CA SER A 53 5.99 -9.67 -3.91
C SER A 53 5.61 -8.80 -2.72
N THR A 54 5.51 -9.40 -1.53
CA THR A 54 5.31 -8.68 -0.26
C THR A 54 6.60 -8.10 0.30
N PHE A 55 7.76 -8.45 -0.25
CA PHE A 55 9.08 -8.03 0.21
C PHE A 55 9.76 -7.04 -0.71
N ALA A 56 9.52 -7.16 -2.02
CA ALA A 56 10.18 -6.35 -3.02
C ALA A 56 9.62 -4.93 -3.09
N GLY A 57 10.46 -4.00 -3.51
CA GLY A 57 10.09 -2.61 -3.74
C GLY A 57 9.73 -2.31 -5.20
N ASN A 58 8.88 -1.30 -5.40
CA ASN A 58 8.40 -0.88 -6.72
C ASN A 58 9.51 -0.16 -7.51
N PRO A 59 9.93 -0.69 -8.67
CA PRO A 59 10.95 -0.08 -9.52
C PRO A 59 10.63 1.34 -9.97
N TYR A 60 9.35 1.70 -10.02
CA TYR A 60 8.90 3.02 -10.44
C TYR A 60 9.30 4.14 -9.46
N PHE A 61 9.53 3.82 -8.19
CA PHE A 61 9.90 4.80 -7.16
C PHE A 61 11.40 5.13 -7.14
N ILE A 62 12.23 4.36 -7.85
CA ILE A 62 13.65 4.66 -8.00
C ILE A 62 13.81 6.01 -8.73
N ASP A 63 14.46 6.98 -8.11
CA ASP A 63 14.64 8.31 -8.68
C ASP A 63 15.75 8.32 -9.73
N LEU A 64 15.42 8.84 -10.91
CA LEU A 64 16.35 8.85 -12.04
C LEU A 64 17.41 9.97 -11.94
N ASP A 65 17.11 11.08 -11.26
CA ASP A 65 18.09 12.15 -11.05
C ASP A 65 19.19 11.70 -10.07
N LEU A 66 18.85 10.86 -9.08
CA LEU A 66 19.84 10.21 -8.23
C LEU A 66 20.72 9.26 -9.04
N LEU A 67 20.15 8.47 -9.97
CA LEU A 67 20.94 7.62 -10.86
C LEU A 67 21.85 8.43 -11.81
N ILE A 68 21.41 9.62 -12.25
CA ILE A 68 22.25 10.54 -13.03
C ILE A 68 23.41 11.07 -12.18
N LYS A 69 23.12 11.49 -10.95
CA LYS A 69 24.12 11.96 -9.99
C LYS A 69 25.19 10.90 -9.74
N ASP A 70 24.78 9.64 -9.63
CA ASP A 70 25.65 8.49 -9.43
C ASP A 70 26.32 7.97 -10.71
N LYS A 71 26.15 8.68 -11.85
CA LYS A 71 26.72 8.34 -13.17
C LYS A 71 26.23 6.99 -13.73
N LEU A 72 25.10 6.47 -13.24
CA LEU A 72 24.45 5.26 -13.76
C LEU A 72 23.62 5.58 -15.00
N LEU A 73 23.11 6.81 -15.10
CA LEU A 73 22.39 7.33 -16.27
C LEU A 73 22.95 8.69 -16.68
N THR A 74 22.62 9.09 -17.90
CA THR A 74 22.85 10.45 -18.39
C THR A 74 21.54 11.22 -18.48
N ARG A 75 21.60 12.54 -18.33
CA ARG A 75 20.41 13.41 -18.52
C ARG A 75 19.75 13.17 -19.88
N LYS A 76 20.54 13.04 -20.94
CA LYS A 76 20.04 12.81 -22.30
C LYS A 76 19.22 11.52 -22.41
N GLU A 77 19.66 10.42 -21.80
CA GLU A 77 18.92 9.15 -21.81
C GLU A 77 17.55 9.29 -21.16
N VAL A 78 17.50 9.96 -20.01
CA VAL A 78 16.25 10.13 -19.26
C VAL A 78 15.29 11.09 -19.97
N THR A 79 15.79 12.21 -20.50
CA THR A 79 14.95 13.21 -21.19
C THR A 79 14.50 12.79 -22.58
N SER A 80 15.12 11.74 -23.16
CA SER A 80 14.68 11.18 -24.44
C SER A 80 13.49 10.22 -24.33
N CYS A 81 13.10 9.83 -23.11
CA CYS A 81 11.95 8.96 -22.85
C CYS A 81 10.64 9.74 -22.78
N ALA A 82 9.54 9.06 -23.09
CA ALA A 82 8.19 9.57 -22.90
C ALA A 82 7.68 9.20 -21.49
N TRP A 83 7.06 10.17 -20.80
CA TRP A 83 6.64 10.02 -19.40
C TRP A 83 5.13 10.31 -19.17
N GLY A 84 4.35 10.40 -20.24
CA GLY A 84 2.97 10.91 -20.21
C GLY A 84 2.92 12.42 -20.46
N SER A 85 1.73 12.92 -20.78
CA SER A 85 1.49 14.34 -21.12
C SER A 85 0.77 15.09 -20.01
N GLU A 86 0.04 14.39 -19.14
CA GLU A 86 -0.78 14.96 -18.10
C GLU A 86 -0.04 14.95 -16.75
N PRO A 87 0.38 16.12 -16.23
CA PRO A 87 1.15 16.16 -14.98
C PRO A 87 0.33 15.72 -13.76
N ARG A 88 -1.01 15.76 -13.83
CA ARG A 88 -1.94 15.39 -12.76
C ARG A 88 -2.14 13.89 -12.63
N TYR A 89 -1.79 13.10 -13.65
CA TYR A 89 -2.01 11.67 -13.67
C TYR A 89 -0.79 10.89 -14.12
N VAL A 90 -0.63 9.69 -13.56
CA VAL A 90 0.41 8.73 -13.98
C VAL A 90 -0.05 8.02 -15.25
N ASP A 91 0.77 8.01 -16.29
CA ASP A 91 0.62 7.14 -17.45
C ASP A 91 1.49 5.89 -17.24
N TYR A 92 0.92 4.88 -16.60
CA TYR A 92 1.64 3.65 -16.25
C TYR A 92 2.21 2.92 -17.47
N GLY A 93 1.53 2.96 -18.64
CA GLY A 93 2.04 2.38 -19.88
C GLY A 93 3.37 3.03 -20.29
N LYS A 94 3.44 4.36 -20.28
CA LYS A 94 4.68 5.10 -20.61
C LYS A 94 5.77 4.89 -19.55
N ILE A 95 5.39 4.83 -18.28
CA ILE A 95 6.33 4.52 -17.20
C ILE A 95 6.94 3.14 -17.40
N TYR A 96 6.13 2.11 -17.65
CA TYR A 96 6.60 0.75 -17.87
C TYR A 96 7.61 0.67 -19.03
N GLU A 97 7.25 1.18 -20.21
CA GLU A 97 8.10 1.18 -21.40
C GLU A 97 9.46 1.87 -21.17
N SER A 98 9.44 3.03 -20.50
CA SER A 98 10.63 3.86 -20.32
C SER A 98 11.50 3.43 -19.15
N ARG A 99 10.92 3.04 -18.03
CA ARG A 99 11.62 2.79 -16.77
C ARG A 99 12.55 1.60 -16.84
N PHE A 100 12.07 0.45 -17.31
CA PHE A 100 12.89 -0.76 -17.35
C PHE A 100 14.07 -0.63 -18.30
N ALA A 101 13.92 0.01 -19.45
CA ALA A 101 15.01 0.28 -20.37
C ALA A 101 16.15 1.14 -19.74
N LEU A 102 15.76 2.09 -18.88
CA LEU A 102 16.74 2.90 -18.15
C LEU A 102 17.40 2.12 -17.01
N LEU A 103 16.65 1.29 -16.28
CA LEU A 103 17.19 0.46 -15.21
C LEU A 103 18.18 -0.60 -15.75
N GLU A 104 17.93 -1.15 -16.94
CA GLU A 104 18.89 -2.02 -17.64
C GLU A 104 20.23 -1.30 -17.89
N ARG A 105 20.18 -0.04 -18.38
CA ARG A 105 21.40 0.77 -18.58
C ARG A 105 22.09 1.09 -17.26
N ALA A 106 21.32 1.37 -16.22
CA ALA A 106 21.89 1.59 -14.89
C ALA A 106 22.59 0.32 -14.38
N LYS A 107 21.98 -0.86 -14.53
CA LYS A 107 22.60 -2.16 -14.19
C LYS A 107 23.86 -2.41 -14.97
N ALA A 108 23.85 -2.18 -16.28
CA ALA A 108 25.04 -2.40 -17.13
C ALA A 108 26.24 -1.57 -16.70
N ARG A 109 26.04 -0.38 -16.09
CA ARG A 109 27.11 0.49 -15.59
C ARG A 109 27.46 0.27 -14.12
N GLY A 110 26.49 -0.16 -13.33
CA GLY A 110 26.61 -0.23 -11.87
C GLY A 110 26.95 -1.62 -11.33
N TRP A 111 26.59 -2.70 -12.00
CA TRP A 111 26.68 -4.05 -11.48
C TRP A 111 28.07 -4.42 -10.95
N GLU A 112 29.10 -4.24 -11.77
CA GLU A 112 30.48 -4.53 -11.34
C GLU A 112 31.02 -3.48 -10.37
N ARG A 113 30.62 -2.22 -10.53
CA ARG A 113 31.05 -1.13 -9.63
C ARG A 113 30.54 -1.36 -8.21
N ASP A 114 29.29 -1.78 -8.07
CA ASP A 114 28.59 -1.90 -6.79
C ASP A 114 28.60 -3.34 -6.24
N ARG A 115 29.41 -4.23 -6.83
CA ARG A 115 29.40 -5.67 -6.60
C ARG A 115 29.43 -6.08 -5.13
N GLU A 116 30.28 -5.46 -4.33
CA GLU A 116 30.41 -5.78 -2.90
C GLU A 116 29.12 -5.38 -2.12
N ALA A 117 28.57 -4.21 -2.42
CA ALA A 117 27.34 -3.71 -1.80
C ALA A 117 26.13 -4.55 -2.22
N VAL A 118 26.06 -4.96 -3.49
CA VAL A 118 25.01 -5.87 -3.99
C VAL A 118 25.12 -7.22 -3.31
N ALA A 119 26.33 -7.80 -3.18
CA ALA A 119 26.51 -9.09 -2.50
C ALA A 119 26.10 -9.03 -1.01
N ALA A 120 26.40 -7.92 -0.31
CA ALA A 120 25.92 -7.70 1.04
C ALA A 120 24.39 -7.65 1.10
N PHE A 121 23.76 -6.90 0.19
CA PHE A 121 22.31 -6.80 0.07
C PHE A 121 21.65 -8.16 -0.23
N GLU A 122 22.24 -8.98 -1.14
CA GLU A 122 21.77 -10.34 -1.42
C GLU A 122 21.82 -11.23 -0.17
N SER A 123 22.93 -11.15 0.59
CA SER A 123 23.08 -11.90 1.84
C SER A 123 22.01 -11.54 2.87
N GLU A 124 21.75 -10.25 3.07
CA GLU A 124 20.75 -9.75 4.01
C GLU A 124 19.30 -10.10 3.62
N ASN A 125 19.05 -10.32 2.32
CA ASN A 125 17.74 -10.58 1.75
C ASN A 125 17.64 -11.99 1.12
N SER A 126 18.53 -12.91 1.51
CA SER A 126 18.65 -14.24 0.94
C SER A 126 17.39 -15.12 1.02
N ARG A 127 16.45 -14.77 1.91
CA ARG A 127 15.21 -15.53 2.11
C ARG A 127 14.09 -15.22 1.11
N TRP A 128 14.18 -14.13 0.34
CA TRP A 128 13.14 -13.76 -0.61
C TRP A 128 13.71 -13.29 -1.97
N LEU A 129 14.84 -12.59 -1.95
CA LEU A 129 15.38 -11.93 -3.14
C LEU A 129 15.75 -12.89 -4.28
N PRO A 130 16.38 -14.07 -4.02
CA PRO A 130 16.72 -15.01 -5.09
C PRO A 130 15.49 -15.56 -5.83
N ASP A 131 14.41 -15.85 -5.12
CA ASP A 131 13.17 -16.35 -5.73
C ASP A 131 12.39 -15.23 -6.42
N TYR A 132 12.34 -14.03 -5.84
CA TYR A 132 11.75 -12.86 -6.50
C TYR A 132 12.48 -12.50 -7.80
N ALA A 133 13.81 -12.44 -7.78
CA ALA A 133 14.60 -12.09 -8.96
C ALA A 133 14.42 -13.13 -10.09
N LEU A 134 14.42 -14.41 -9.75
CA LEU A 134 14.14 -15.49 -10.70
C LEU A 134 12.70 -15.45 -11.20
N PHE A 135 11.71 -15.24 -10.31
CA PHE A 135 10.30 -15.09 -10.68
C PHE A 135 10.11 -13.99 -11.73
N MET A 136 10.68 -12.81 -11.50
CA MET A 136 10.58 -11.69 -12.44
C MET A 136 11.34 -11.96 -13.75
N ALA A 137 12.47 -12.66 -13.71
CA ALA A 137 13.20 -13.10 -14.90
C ALA A 137 12.35 -14.09 -15.72
N LEU A 138 11.69 -15.05 -15.08
CA LEU A 138 10.77 -16.00 -15.72
C LEU A 138 9.54 -15.28 -16.27
N LYS A 139 8.94 -14.34 -15.53
CA LYS A 139 7.83 -13.52 -16.05
C LYS A 139 8.22 -12.80 -17.34
N ARG A 140 9.40 -12.19 -17.36
CA ARG A 140 9.92 -11.53 -18.55
C ARG A 140 10.14 -12.53 -19.71
N HIS A 141 10.74 -13.66 -19.42
CA HIS A 141 10.99 -14.74 -20.39
C HIS A 141 9.68 -15.29 -21.01
N PHE A 142 8.64 -15.45 -20.20
CA PHE A 142 7.32 -15.93 -20.64
C PHE A 142 6.35 -14.80 -21.01
N GLY A 143 6.84 -13.59 -21.32
CA GLY A 143 6.02 -12.47 -21.84
C GLY A 143 5.08 -11.88 -20.80
N MET A 144 5.49 -11.81 -19.55
CA MET A 144 4.74 -11.28 -18.40
C MET A 144 3.44 -12.05 -18.06
N LYS A 145 3.24 -13.27 -18.59
CA LYS A 145 2.11 -14.12 -18.21
C LYS A 145 2.14 -14.46 -16.71
N SER A 146 0.96 -14.75 -16.15
CA SER A 146 0.89 -15.33 -14.82
C SER A 146 1.73 -16.60 -14.74
N TRP A 147 2.37 -16.84 -13.59
CA TRP A 147 3.16 -18.07 -13.39
C TRP A 147 2.31 -19.34 -13.54
N THR A 148 1.01 -19.27 -13.28
CA THR A 148 0.07 -20.37 -13.48
C THR A 148 -0.09 -20.77 -14.96
N GLU A 149 0.26 -19.88 -15.87
CA GLU A 149 0.17 -20.07 -17.32
C GLU A 149 1.53 -20.34 -17.99
N TRP A 150 2.62 -20.45 -17.23
CA TRP A 150 3.92 -20.74 -17.80
C TRP A 150 3.92 -22.13 -18.45
N PRO A 151 4.47 -22.28 -19.65
CA PRO A 151 4.43 -23.55 -20.40
C PRO A 151 5.33 -24.62 -19.79
N ASP A 152 6.41 -24.24 -19.08
CA ASP A 152 7.30 -25.17 -18.40
C ASP A 152 6.71 -25.55 -17.03
N GLU A 153 6.29 -26.80 -16.89
CA GLU A 153 5.71 -27.31 -15.66
C GLU A 153 6.70 -27.28 -14.48
N GLY A 154 7.99 -27.57 -14.75
CA GLY A 154 9.00 -27.53 -13.71
C GLY A 154 9.22 -26.13 -13.13
N ALA A 155 9.22 -25.11 -14.00
CA ALA A 155 9.26 -23.70 -13.55
C ALA A 155 7.97 -23.32 -12.81
N ARG A 156 6.80 -23.73 -13.32
CA ARG A 156 5.50 -23.46 -12.70
C ARG A 156 5.36 -24.09 -11.31
N LEU A 157 5.84 -25.30 -11.14
CA LEU A 157 5.78 -26.05 -9.87
C LEU A 157 7.03 -25.87 -8.99
N HIS A 158 7.84 -24.85 -9.27
CA HIS A 158 9.02 -24.49 -8.47
C HIS A 158 10.01 -25.67 -8.27
N ARG A 159 10.21 -26.53 -9.29
CA ARG A 159 11.09 -27.70 -9.19
C ARG A 159 12.55 -27.29 -9.27
N ALA A 160 13.37 -27.78 -8.34
CA ALA A 160 14.75 -27.38 -8.14
C ALA A 160 15.63 -27.47 -9.41
N ASP A 161 15.50 -28.55 -10.19
CA ASP A 161 16.24 -28.77 -11.44
C ASP A 161 15.90 -27.74 -12.52
N SER A 162 14.61 -27.40 -12.66
CA SER A 162 14.16 -26.35 -13.58
C SER A 162 14.62 -24.99 -13.13
N LEU A 163 14.57 -24.68 -11.83
CA LEU A 163 15.03 -23.40 -11.28
C LEU A 163 16.54 -23.22 -11.48
N GLU A 164 17.36 -24.24 -11.26
CA GLU A 164 18.81 -24.19 -11.48
C GLU A 164 19.12 -23.90 -12.96
N ARG A 165 18.45 -24.61 -13.87
CA ARG A 165 18.57 -24.36 -15.31
C ARG A 165 18.21 -22.91 -15.66
N TYR A 166 17.05 -22.39 -15.21
CA TYR A 166 16.65 -21.04 -15.54
C TYR A 166 17.50 -19.96 -14.86
N ARG A 167 18.03 -20.19 -13.65
CA ARG A 167 19.02 -19.27 -13.03
C ARG A 167 20.27 -19.12 -13.88
N ALA A 168 20.73 -20.23 -14.50
CA ALA A 168 21.87 -20.17 -15.41
C ALA A 168 21.53 -19.49 -16.75
N GLU A 169 20.39 -19.88 -17.35
CA GLU A 169 19.92 -19.39 -18.65
C GLU A 169 19.55 -17.90 -18.61
N LEU A 170 18.85 -17.46 -17.57
CA LEU A 170 18.35 -16.09 -17.40
C LEU A 170 19.21 -15.26 -16.45
N ARG A 171 20.47 -15.62 -16.25
CA ARG A 171 21.37 -14.97 -15.31
C ARG A 171 21.36 -13.45 -15.43
N GLY A 172 21.37 -12.90 -16.66
CA GLY A 172 21.38 -11.46 -16.91
C GLY A 172 20.13 -10.74 -16.39
N ASP A 173 18.95 -11.39 -16.48
CA ASP A 173 17.69 -10.86 -15.98
C ASP A 173 17.58 -11.02 -14.45
N VAL A 174 18.07 -12.13 -13.90
CA VAL A 174 18.14 -12.32 -12.43
C VAL A 174 19.00 -11.22 -11.81
N GLU A 175 20.20 -10.97 -12.37
CA GLU A 175 21.07 -9.87 -11.93
C GLU A 175 20.40 -8.49 -12.09
N LEU A 176 19.58 -8.29 -13.14
CA LEU A 176 18.85 -7.05 -13.33
C LEU A 176 17.83 -6.82 -12.20
N PHE A 177 16.99 -7.79 -11.92
CA PHE A 177 15.98 -7.64 -10.87
C PHE A 177 16.58 -7.57 -9.47
N THR A 178 17.69 -8.25 -9.22
CA THR A 178 18.49 -8.10 -8.00
C THR A 178 19.01 -6.66 -7.86
N TYR A 179 19.60 -6.11 -8.91
CA TYR A 179 20.16 -4.75 -8.89
C TYR A 179 19.08 -3.67 -8.77
N ILE A 180 17.92 -3.88 -9.38
CA ILE A 180 16.75 -3.00 -9.20
C ILE A 180 16.34 -2.93 -7.73
N GLN A 181 16.26 -4.08 -7.05
CA GLN A 181 15.93 -4.10 -5.63
C GLN A 181 17.01 -3.43 -4.78
N PHE A 182 18.27 -3.68 -5.07
CA PHE A 182 19.37 -2.96 -4.42
C PHE A 182 19.24 -1.43 -4.54
N LEU A 183 18.97 -0.91 -5.73
CA LEU A 183 18.79 0.52 -5.96
C LEU A 183 17.56 1.06 -5.22
N PHE A 184 16.45 0.32 -5.20
CA PHE A 184 15.25 0.69 -4.46
C PHE A 184 15.54 0.86 -2.96
N PHE A 185 16.12 -0.17 -2.35
CA PHE A 185 16.40 -0.14 -0.90
C PHE A 185 17.47 0.88 -0.53
N LEU A 186 18.45 1.10 -1.38
CA LEU A 186 19.46 2.14 -1.19
C LEU A 186 18.82 3.53 -1.12
N GLN A 187 17.96 3.87 -2.07
CA GLN A 187 17.31 5.18 -2.11
C GLN A 187 16.23 5.32 -1.02
N TRP A 188 15.45 4.27 -0.78
CA TRP A 188 14.43 4.27 0.25
C TRP A 188 15.01 4.44 1.65
N SER A 189 16.06 3.70 1.98
CA SER A 189 16.71 3.80 3.29
C SER A 189 17.27 5.19 3.56
N ALA A 190 17.84 5.84 2.54
CA ALA A 190 18.32 7.22 2.65
C ALA A 190 17.16 8.20 2.89
N LEU A 191 16.06 8.07 2.16
CA LEU A 191 14.87 8.92 2.32
C LEU A 191 14.20 8.68 3.68
N LYS A 192 14.01 7.41 4.09
CA LYS A 192 13.42 7.06 5.40
C LYS A 192 14.24 7.65 6.54
N SER A 193 15.57 7.51 6.48
CA SER A 193 16.47 8.09 7.49
C SER A 193 16.32 9.61 7.57
N TYR A 194 16.19 10.29 6.42
CA TYR A 194 15.94 11.73 6.38
C TYR A 194 14.61 12.10 7.04
N ILE A 195 13.52 11.42 6.66
CA ILE A 195 12.18 11.64 7.21
C ILE A 195 12.17 11.44 8.72
N ASN A 196 12.77 10.34 9.20
CA ASN A 196 12.88 10.05 10.64
C ASN A 196 13.76 11.10 11.36
N GLY A 197 14.81 11.60 10.70
CA GLY A 197 15.65 12.70 11.21
C GLY A 197 14.89 14.02 11.41
N LEU A 198 13.78 14.24 10.71
CA LEU A 198 12.85 15.36 10.91
C LEU A 198 11.82 15.10 12.04
N GLY A 199 11.87 13.95 12.70
CA GLY A 199 10.90 13.53 13.72
C GLY A 199 9.59 12.99 13.14
N ILE A 200 9.55 12.69 11.84
CA ILE A 200 8.36 12.14 11.16
C ILE A 200 8.47 10.62 11.07
N ARG A 201 7.40 9.92 11.43
CA ARG A 201 7.29 8.47 11.34
C ARG A 201 6.47 8.08 10.10
N ILE A 202 6.83 6.99 9.46
CA ILE A 202 6.16 6.49 8.26
C ILE A 202 5.15 5.43 8.64
N ILE A 203 3.88 5.67 8.31
CA ILE A 203 2.83 4.66 8.38
C ILE A 203 2.77 3.98 7.01
N GLY A 204 3.10 2.70 6.98
CA GLY A 204 2.94 1.86 5.80
C GLY A 204 1.68 1.04 5.85
N ASP A 205 1.28 0.52 4.71
CA ASP A 205 0.08 -0.29 4.54
C ASP A 205 0.45 -1.66 4.00
N ILE A 206 -0.10 -2.71 4.59
CA ILE A 206 0.08 -4.08 4.11
C ILE A 206 -1.28 -4.73 3.84
N PRO A 207 -1.53 -5.19 2.60
CA PRO A 207 -2.72 -5.99 2.31
C PRO A 207 -2.72 -7.26 3.14
N ILE A 208 -3.86 -7.70 3.68
CA ILE A 208 -3.89 -8.98 4.40
C ILE A 208 -3.52 -10.15 3.47
N TYR A 209 -4.01 -10.15 2.24
CA TYR A 209 -3.72 -11.18 1.26
C TYR A 209 -2.55 -10.79 0.33
N VAL A 210 -2.06 -11.79 -0.39
CA VAL A 210 -1.07 -11.64 -1.47
C VAL A 210 -1.70 -11.96 -2.82
N ALA A 211 -1.16 -11.39 -3.89
CA ALA A 211 -1.64 -11.72 -5.23
C ALA A 211 -1.31 -13.17 -5.60
N MET A 212 -2.22 -13.87 -6.30
CA MET A 212 -1.94 -15.21 -6.83
C MET A 212 -0.71 -15.19 -7.75
N ASP A 213 -0.61 -14.17 -8.59
CA ASP A 213 0.55 -13.96 -9.47
C ASP A 213 1.67 -13.21 -8.75
N SER A 214 2.26 -13.86 -7.73
CA SER A 214 3.36 -13.33 -6.93
C SER A 214 4.45 -14.37 -6.70
N SER A 215 5.66 -13.89 -6.43
CA SER A 215 6.77 -14.74 -6.01
C SER A 215 6.48 -15.44 -4.69
N ASP A 216 5.67 -14.82 -3.82
CA ASP A 216 5.30 -15.38 -2.51
C ASP A 216 4.51 -16.68 -2.65
N VAL A 217 3.47 -16.68 -3.50
CA VAL A 217 2.65 -17.88 -3.75
C VAL A 217 3.41 -18.91 -4.58
N TRP A 218 4.19 -18.46 -5.57
CA TRP A 218 4.97 -19.33 -6.44
C TRP A 218 6.08 -20.08 -5.69
N SER A 219 6.78 -19.43 -4.75
CA SER A 219 7.91 -20.03 -4.04
C SER A 219 7.51 -20.84 -2.81
N GLU A 220 6.39 -20.51 -2.16
CA GLU A 220 5.92 -21.18 -0.94
C GLU A 220 4.43 -21.56 -1.04
N PRO A 221 4.02 -22.37 -2.06
CA PRO A 221 2.62 -22.69 -2.31
C PRO A 221 1.96 -23.43 -1.14
N GLU A 222 2.72 -24.14 -0.31
CA GLU A 222 2.25 -24.87 0.88
C GLU A 222 1.73 -23.96 2.01
N LYS A 223 1.94 -22.64 1.90
CA LYS A 223 1.38 -21.65 2.84
C LYS A 223 -0.05 -21.24 2.47
N PHE A 224 -0.55 -21.72 1.35
CA PHE A 224 -1.84 -21.31 0.78
C PHE A 224 -2.74 -22.52 0.52
N GLN A 225 -4.06 -22.30 0.49
CA GLN A 225 -5.05 -23.33 0.19
C GLN A 225 -5.11 -23.61 -1.32
N LEU A 226 -4.10 -24.30 -1.82
CA LEU A 226 -3.95 -24.69 -3.22
C LEU A 226 -4.09 -26.22 -3.36
N ASP A 227 -4.51 -26.68 -4.54
CA ASP A 227 -4.51 -28.09 -4.89
C ASP A 227 -3.10 -28.59 -5.32
N GLU A 228 -2.98 -29.85 -5.67
CA GLU A 228 -1.73 -30.49 -6.11
C GLU A 228 -1.12 -29.86 -7.39
N ARG A 229 -1.89 -29.05 -8.10
CA ARG A 229 -1.47 -28.30 -9.30
C ARG A 229 -1.20 -26.84 -9.02
N ASN A 230 -1.19 -26.46 -7.75
CA ASN A 230 -1.10 -25.08 -7.28
C ASN A 230 -2.24 -24.18 -7.79
N VAL A 231 -3.46 -24.74 -7.96
CA VAL A 231 -4.67 -23.98 -8.27
C VAL A 231 -5.41 -23.68 -6.96
N PRO A 232 -5.90 -22.44 -6.73
CA PRO A 232 -6.68 -22.14 -5.53
C PRO A 232 -7.93 -23.03 -5.41
N VAL A 233 -8.21 -23.52 -4.21
CA VAL A 233 -9.46 -24.21 -3.90
C VAL A 233 -10.57 -23.20 -3.68
N GLU A 234 -10.27 -22.16 -2.88
CA GLU A 234 -11.11 -21.02 -2.59
C GLU A 234 -10.25 -19.73 -2.66
N VAL A 235 -10.90 -18.61 -2.90
CA VAL A 235 -10.25 -17.30 -2.99
C VAL A 235 -10.94 -16.30 -2.06
N SER A 236 -10.23 -15.21 -1.77
CA SER A 236 -10.71 -14.15 -0.91
C SER A 236 -11.76 -13.25 -1.57
N GLY A 237 -12.61 -12.69 -0.75
CA GLY A 237 -13.59 -11.67 -1.12
C GLY A 237 -14.29 -11.09 0.10
N VAL A 238 -15.35 -10.35 -0.15
CA VAL A 238 -16.32 -9.92 0.87
C VAL A 238 -17.73 -10.22 0.39
N PRO A 239 -18.66 -10.57 1.31
CA PRO A 239 -20.02 -10.91 0.93
C PRO A 239 -20.76 -9.73 0.30
N PRO A 240 -21.88 -9.99 -0.38
CA PRO A 240 -22.82 -8.95 -0.76
C PRO A 240 -23.23 -8.07 0.43
N ASP A 241 -23.26 -6.78 0.21
CA ASP A 241 -23.65 -5.78 1.19
C ASP A 241 -24.54 -4.70 0.55
N TYR A 242 -24.81 -3.63 1.30
CA TYR A 242 -25.61 -2.51 0.82
C TYR A 242 -24.94 -1.77 -0.36
N PHE A 243 -23.61 -1.78 -0.44
CA PHE A 243 -22.84 -1.08 -1.48
C PHE A 243 -22.58 -1.93 -2.71
N SER A 244 -22.57 -3.27 -2.57
CA SER A 244 -22.32 -4.21 -3.66
C SER A 244 -23.24 -5.43 -3.56
N ALA A 245 -24.24 -5.50 -4.43
CA ALA A 245 -25.17 -6.63 -4.51
C ALA A 245 -24.51 -7.97 -4.90
N ASP A 246 -23.31 -7.92 -5.49
CA ASP A 246 -22.53 -9.09 -5.89
C ASP A 246 -21.37 -9.40 -4.91
N GLY A 247 -21.20 -8.56 -3.88
CA GLY A 247 -20.02 -8.55 -3.04
C GLY A 247 -18.78 -8.09 -3.82
N GLN A 248 -17.61 -8.30 -3.25
CA GLN A 248 -16.34 -8.04 -3.94
C GLN A 248 -15.54 -9.34 -4.02
N LEU A 249 -15.27 -9.82 -5.22
CA LEU A 249 -14.40 -10.96 -5.46
C LEU A 249 -12.96 -10.45 -5.66
N TRP A 250 -12.11 -10.61 -4.65
CA TRP A 250 -10.73 -10.15 -4.71
C TRP A 250 -9.80 -11.14 -5.42
N GLY A 251 -10.12 -12.44 -5.33
CA GLY A 251 -9.42 -13.47 -6.08
C GLY A 251 -8.05 -13.86 -5.55
N ASN A 252 -7.62 -13.35 -4.39
CA ASN A 252 -6.37 -13.75 -3.76
C ASN A 252 -6.48 -15.16 -3.17
N PRO A 253 -5.42 -15.99 -3.21
CA PRO A 253 -5.41 -17.28 -2.55
C PRO A 253 -5.54 -17.11 -1.03
N LEU A 254 -6.23 -18.04 -0.39
CA LEU A 254 -6.40 -18.07 1.06
C LEU A 254 -5.20 -18.75 1.72
N TYR A 255 -4.83 -18.29 2.93
CA TYR A 255 -3.76 -18.91 3.70
C TYR A 255 -4.19 -20.24 4.30
N ASP A 256 -3.27 -21.20 4.35
CA ASP A 256 -3.39 -22.37 5.22
C ASP A 256 -2.89 -22.03 6.63
N TYR A 257 -3.77 -21.39 7.40
CA TYR A 257 -3.43 -20.99 8.76
C TYR A 257 -3.12 -22.16 9.71
N GLU A 258 -3.66 -23.35 9.43
CA GLU A 258 -3.35 -24.56 10.23
C GLU A 258 -1.90 -25.02 9.98
N ALA A 259 -1.45 -25.01 8.74
CA ALA A 259 -0.06 -25.29 8.39
C ALA A 259 0.88 -24.23 8.97
N MET A 260 0.54 -22.94 8.81
CA MET A 260 1.34 -21.84 9.36
C MET A 260 1.44 -21.85 10.90
N GLN A 261 0.38 -22.28 11.59
CA GLN A 261 0.41 -22.38 13.05
C GLN A 261 1.39 -23.44 13.55
N LYS A 262 1.58 -24.53 12.80
CA LYS A 262 2.51 -25.61 13.15
C LYS A 262 3.97 -25.15 13.15
N ASP A 263 4.31 -24.17 12.31
CA ASP A 263 5.66 -23.56 12.26
C ASP A 263 5.77 -22.26 13.05
N GLY A 264 4.75 -21.91 13.84
CA GLY A 264 4.72 -20.69 14.66
C GLY A 264 4.50 -19.42 13.84
N PHE A 265 3.85 -19.49 12.70
CA PHE A 265 3.58 -18.38 11.79
C PHE A 265 4.85 -17.74 11.22
N GLU A 266 5.88 -18.51 10.94
CA GLU A 266 7.19 -18.03 10.48
C GLU A 266 7.07 -17.14 9.24
N TRP A 267 6.20 -17.47 8.29
CA TRP A 267 5.95 -16.67 7.09
C TRP A 267 5.44 -15.25 7.44
N TRP A 268 4.48 -15.16 8.37
CA TRP A 268 3.96 -13.86 8.83
C TRP A 268 5.01 -13.05 9.59
N ILE A 269 5.84 -13.71 10.41
CA ILE A 269 6.95 -13.03 11.09
C ILE A 269 7.93 -12.45 10.06
N ARG A 270 8.28 -13.21 9.02
CA ARG A 270 9.13 -12.69 7.93
C ARG A 270 8.46 -11.52 7.19
N ARG A 271 7.18 -11.63 6.88
CA ARG A 271 6.42 -10.58 6.19
C ARG A 271 6.41 -9.27 6.98
N ILE A 272 6.06 -9.33 8.26
CA ILE A 272 6.07 -8.15 9.13
C ILE A 272 7.50 -7.62 9.31
N GLY A 273 8.50 -8.49 9.45
CA GLY A 273 9.91 -8.11 9.53
C GLY A 273 10.39 -7.37 8.26
N GLY A 274 9.92 -7.80 7.08
CA GLY A 274 10.16 -7.08 5.82
C GLY A 274 9.50 -5.70 5.80
N ALA A 275 8.23 -5.62 6.22
CA ALA A 275 7.50 -4.35 6.31
C ALA A 275 8.13 -3.38 7.33
N ALA A 276 8.62 -3.89 8.46
CA ALA A 276 9.29 -3.09 9.50
C ALA A 276 10.59 -2.43 9.02
N LYS A 277 11.27 -2.99 8.01
CA LYS A 277 12.41 -2.32 7.35
C LYS A 277 11.95 -1.08 6.56
N LEU A 278 10.73 -1.13 6.02
CA LEU A 278 10.18 -0.05 5.20
C LEU A 278 9.46 1.02 6.03
N TYR A 279 8.75 0.64 7.11
CA TYR A 279 7.82 1.48 7.83
C TYR A 279 8.15 1.55 9.31
N ASP A 280 7.64 2.57 10.00
CA ASP A 280 7.76 2.74 11.46
C ASP A 280 6.46 2.34 12.18
N VAL A 281 5.34 2.40 11.46
CA VAL A 281 4.01 1.96 11.88
C VAL A 281 3.41 1.15 10.74
N ILE A 282 2.76 0.03 11.03
CA ILE A 282 2.18 -0.86 10.02
C ILE A 282 0.65 -0.86 10.17
N ARG A 283 -0.05 -0.36 9.15
CA ARG A 283 -1.50 -0.57 9.00
C ARG A 283 -1.73 -1.93 8.37
N ILE A 284 -2.49 -2.77 9.05
CA ILE A 284 -2.93 -4.08 8.52
C ILE A 284 -4.30 -3.86 7.88
N ASP A 285 -4.31 -3.94 6.56
CA ASP A 285 -5.52 -3.83 5.76
C ASP A 285 -6.41 -5.06 5.98
N HIS A 286 -7.74 -4.86 6.04
CA HIS A 286 -8.75 -5.90 6.28
C HIS A 286 -8.46 -6.78 7.52
N PHE A 287 -8.11 -6.16 8.67
CA PHE A 287 -7.76 -6.84 9.93
C PHE A 287 -8.81 -7.85 10.38
N ARG A 288 -10.11 -7.60 10.08
CA ARG A 288 -11.19 -8.54 10.39
C ARG A 288 -10.94 -9.95 9.82
N GLY A 289 -10.19 -10.08 8.72
CA GLY A 289 -9.85 -11.36 8.10
C GLY A 289 -9.05 -12.28 9.03
N PHE A 290 -8.43 -11.77 10.09
CA PHE A 290 -7.81 -12.60 11.13
C PHE A 290 -8.84 -13.21 12.07
N GLU A 291 -10.02 -12.60 12.23
CA GLU A 291 -11.12 -13.19 12.99
C GLU A 291 -11.90 -14.20 12.14
N SER A 292 -12.39 -13.72 10.99
CA SER A 292 -13.07 -14.54 9.98
C SER A 292 -12.96 -13.88 8.61
N TYR A 293 -12.79 -14.70 7.60
CA TYR A 293 -12.64 -14.27 6.21
C TYR A 293 -13.71 -14.91 5.33
N TRP A 294 -14.06 -14.21 4.24
CA TRP A 294 -15.03 -14.68 3.26
C TRP A 294 -14.31 -15.51 2.20
N ALA A 295 -14.56 -16.82 2.19
CA ALA A 295 -14.01 -17.77 1.24
C ALA A 295 -15.01 -18.01 0.10
N VAL A 296 -14.59 -17.80 -1.13
CA VAL A 296 -15.38 -17.97 -2.33
C VAL A 296 -14.80 -19.12 -3.15
N PRO A 297 -15.58 -20.10 -3.62
CA PRO A 297 -15.06 -21.18 -4.47
C PRO A 297 -14.33 -20.62 -5.70
N TYR A 298 -13.17 -21.17 -6.01
CA TYR A 298 -12.39 -20.73 -7.18
C TYR A 298 -13.18 -20.98 -8.47
N GLY A 299 -13.16 -19.98 -9.37
CA GLY A 299 -13.90 -20.00 -10.63
C GLY A 299 -15.26 -19.30 -10.59
N GLU A 300 -15.73 -18.88 -9.42
CA GLU A 300 -16.91 -18.00 -9.31
C GLU A 300 -16.60 -16.62 -9.92
N THR A 301 -17.63 -15.96 -10.43
CA THR A 301 -17.51 -14.62 -11.04
C THR A 301 -17.97 -13.50 -10.11
N THR A 302 -18.58 -13.85 -8.98
CA THR A 302 -19.06 -12.92 -7.92
C THR A 302 -18.73 -13.51 -6.56
N ALA A 303 -18.85 -12.71 -5.52
CA ALA A 303 -18.63 -13.17 -4.15
C ALA A 303 -19.87 -13.76 -3.46
N LYS A 304 -21.00 -13.94 -4.17
CA LYS A 304 -22.28 -14.38 -3.59
C LYS A 304 -22.23 -15.75 -2.93
N ASN A 305 -21.55 -16.70 -3.54
CA ASN A 305 -21.55 -18.10 -3.14
C ASN A 305 -20.41 -18.41 -2.14
N GLY A 306 -19.93 -17.42 -1.41
CA GLY A 306 -18.92 -17.62 -0.39
C GLY A 306 -19.49 -18.08 0.95
N ARG A 307 -18.59 -18.31 1.90
CA ARG A 307 -18.90 -18.64 3.30
C ARG A 307 -17.89 -18.01 4.25
N TRP A 308 -18.32 -17.71 5.46
CA TRP A 308 -17.40 -17.29 6.51
C TRP A 308 -16.58 -18.47 7.04
N VAL A 309 -15.27 -18.26 7.12
CA VAL A 309 -14.30 -19.20 7.67
C VAL A 309 -13.57 -18.52 8.81
N LYS A 310 -13.37 -19.23 9.92
CA LYS A 310 -12.68 -18.71 11.10
C LYS A 310 -11.20 -18.50 10.77
N GLY A 311 -10.68 -17.35 11.12
CA GLY A 311 -9.26 -17.01 11.00
C GLY A 311 -8.45 -17.42 12.23
N PRO A 312 -7.13 -17.13 12.24
CA PRO A 312 -6.21 -17.52 13.32
C PRO A 312 -6.40 -16.69 14.59
N GLY A 313 -7.09 -15.57 14.55
CA GLY A 313 -7.36 -14.70 15.69
C GLY A 313 -6.12 -14.30 16.47
N MET A 314 -6.24 -14.30 17.81
CA MET A 314 -5.14 -13.96 18.71
C MET A 314 -3.94 -14.92 18.64
N ALA A 315 -4.10 -16.13 18.09
CA ALA A 315 -2.96 -17.03 17.88
C ALA A 315 -1.90 -16.42 16.95
N LEU A 316 -2.32 -15.74 15.88
CA LEU A 316 -1.41 -15.00 15.00
C LEU A 316 -1.11 -13.60 15.54
N VAL A 317 -2.14 -12.81 15.89
CA VAL A 317 -1.96 -11.41 16.31
C VAL A 317 -1.05 -11.31 17.53
N GLY A 318 -1.19 -12.24 18.49
CA GLY A 318 -0.33 -12.31 19.68
C GLY A 318 1.13 -12.64 19.33
N VAL A 319 1.37 -13.48 18.32
CA VAL A 319 2.74 -13.74 17.82
C VAL A 319 3.33 -12.48 17.21
N LEU A 320 2.59 -11.79 16.33
CA LEU A 320 3.10 -10.59 15.64
C LEU A 320 3.41 -9.46 16.62
N THR A 321 2.50 -9.15 17.55
CA THR A 321 2.70 -8.09 18.54
C THR A 321 3.78 -8.46 19.57
N GLY A 322 3.98 -9.74 19.85
CA GLY A 322 5.04 -10.22 20.72
C GLY A 322 6.44 -10.17 20.09
N TRP A 323 6.55 -10.49 18.79
CA TRP A 323 7.83 -10.42 18.06
C TRP A 323 8.24 -8.97 17.74
N PHE A 324 7.26 -8.10 17.45
CA PHE A 324 7.50 -6.73 16.96
C PHE A 324 6.99 -5.69 17.98
N HIS A 325 7.42 -5.82 19.24
CA HIS A 325 7.02 -4.91 20.32
C HIS A 325 7.46 -3.44 20.12
N ASP A 326 8.46 -3.20 19.26
CA ASP A 326 8.94 -1.86 18.89
C ASP A 326 8.19 -1.27 17.68
N ILE A 327 7.33 -2.06 17.02
CA ILE A 327 6.53 -1.62 15.88
C ILE A 327 5.10 -1.32 16.34
N GLU A 328 4.60 -0.15 16.00
CA GLU A 328 3.19 0.15 16.20
C GLU A 328 2.36 -0.41 15.03
N PHE A 329 1.19 -0.97 15.39
CA PHE A 329 0.23 -1.48 14.40
C PHE A 329 -1.05 -0.66 14.44
N ILE A 330 -1.71 -0.55 13.29
CA ILE A 330 -3.07 -0.02 13.10
C ILE A 330 -3.91 -1.13 12.48
N ALA A 331 -5.05 -1.44 13.08
CA ALA A 331 -5.98 -2.43 12.53
C ALA A 331 -7.03 -1.72 11.67
N GLU A 332 -7.12 -2.08 10.40
CA GLU A 332 -8.25 -1.66 9.58
C GLU A 332 -9.45 -2.55 9.89
N ASP A 333 -10.39 -2.02 10.67
CA ASP A 333 -11.61 -2.66 11.17
C ASP A 333 -12.88 -2.09 10.53
N LEU A 334 -12.75 -1.54 9.31
CA LEU A 334 -13.86 -0.96 8.57
C LEU A 334 -14.83 -2.04 8.07
N GLY A 335 -16.05 -1.64 7.76
CA GLY A 335 -17.11 -2.52 7.29
C GLY A 335 -18.06 -2.96 8.42
N TYR A 336 -18.55 -4.19 8.37
CA TYR A 336 -19.56 -4.71 9.33
C TYR A 336 -18.88 -5.23 10.61
N PRO A 337 -18.92 -4.50 11.73
CA PRO A 337 -18.37 -4.99 12.99
C PRO A 337 -19.27 -6.11 13.54
N THR A 338 -18.72 -7.32 13.70
CA THR A 338 -19.35 -8.35 14.52
C THR A 338 -18.82 -8.31 15.95
N PRO A 339 -19.55 -8.85 16.94
CA PRO A 339 -19.04 -8.91 18.32
C PRO A 339 -17.66 -9.57 18.41
N GLU A 340 -17.41 -10.60 17.60
CA GLU A 340 -16.15 -11.35 17.59
C GLU A 340 -14.99 -10.51 17.03
N VAL A 341 -15.21 -9.73 15.97
CA VAL A 341 -14.22 -8.78 15.43
C VAL A 341 -13.92 -7.69 16.44
N THR A 342 -14.96 -7.15 17.09
CA THR A 342 -14.79 -6.15 18.16
C THR A 342 -13.99 -6.71 19.33
N GLN A 343 -14.25 -7.98 19.70
CA GLN A 343 -13.49 -8.66 20.77
C GLN A 343 -12.05 -8.89 20.37
N LEU A 344 -11.77 -9.35 19.14
CA LEU A 344 -10.40 -9.52 18.63
C LEU A 344 -9.62 -8.19 18.67
N LEU A 345 -10.26 -7.10 18.23
CA LEU A 345 -9.64 -5.77 18.29
C LEU A 345 -9.33 -5.35 19.74
N ALA A 346 -10.28 -5.56 20.66
CA ALA A 346 -10.09 -5.26 22.08
C ALA A 346 -8.95 -6.09 22.71
N ASP A 347 -8.92 -7.40 22.44
CA ASP A 347 -7.90 -8.32 22.95
C ASP A 347 -6.50 -8.00 22.39
N SER A 348 -6.43 -7.59 21.12
CA SER A 348 -5.18 -7.18 20.47
C SER A 348 -4.61 -5.86 21.01
N ARG A 349 -5.47 -5.00 21.59
CA ARG A 349 -5.17 -3.62 22.00
C ARG A 349 -4.67 -2.71 20.86
N LEU A 350 -4.83 -3.14 19.62
CA LEU A 350 -4.49 -2.31 18.46
C LEU A 350 -5.52 -1.18 18.27
N PRO A 351 -5.10 0.01 17.83
CA PRO A 351 -6.04 1.05 17.46
C PRO A 351 -6.77 0.66 16.16
N GLY A 352 -8.10 0.72 16.20
CA GLY A 352 -8.96 0.62 15.02
C GLY A 352 -9.09 1.96 14.29
N MET A 353 -9.82 1.97 13.19
CA MET A 353 -10.00 3.14 12.34
C MET A 353 -11.40 3.75 12.50
N LYS A 354 -11.47 5.07 12.39
CA LYS A 354 -12.71 5.85 12.33
C LYS A 354 -12.65 6.78 11.12
N VAL A 355 -13.60 6.62 10.20
CA VAL A 355 -13.66 7.40 8.95
C VAL A 355 -14.82 8.38 9.03
N LEU A 356 -14.53 9.69 8.89
CA LEU A 356 -15.54 10.74 9.04
C LEU A 356 -16.61 10.69 7.95
N GLU A 357 -16.29 10.29 6.73
CA GLU A 357 -17.30 10.12 5.68
C GLU A 357 -18.37 9.07 6.04
N PHE A 358 -18.06 8.10 6.89
CA PHE A 358 -19.02 7.10 7.39
C PHE A 358 -19.76 7.56 8.65
N ALA A 359 -19.35 8.70 9.25
CA ALA A 359 -19.93 9.20 10.49
C ALA A 359 -21.32 9.85 10.29
N PHE A 360 -21.59 10.40 9.12
CA PHE A 360 -22.72 11.29 8.91
C PHE A 360 -23.89 10.63 8.17
N ASP A 361 -24.19 9.36 8.49
CA ASP A 361 -25.42 8.73 8.03
C ASP A 361 -26.60 9.28 8.84
N SER A 362 -27.49 10.03 8.18
CA SER A 362 -28.65 10.67 8.80
C SER A 362 -29.73 9.68 9.23
N ARG A 363 -29.61 8.42 8.84
CA ARG A 363 -30.59 7.34 9.07
C ARG A 363 -30.26 6.51 10.32
N ASP A 364 -29.02 6.55 10.79
CA ASP A 364 -28.56 5.70 11.89
C ASP A 364 -27.59 6.43 12.82
N THR A 365 -27.49 5.96 14.07
CA THR A 365 -26.55 6.45 15.06
C THR A 365 -25.19 5.79 14.85
N SER A 366 -24.29 6.48 14.15
CA SER A 366 -22.98 5.94 13.81
C SER A 366 -21.99 5.96 14.97
N SER A 367 -21.30 4.82 15.19
CA SER A 367 -20.13 4.75 16.09
C SER A 367 -18.91 5.52 15.56
N TYR A 368 -19.01 6.06 14.35
CA TYR A 368 -17.97 6.90 13.72
C TYR A 368 -18.13 8.39 14.03
N LEU A 369 -19.15 8.80 14.80
CA LEU A 369 -19.28 10.20 15.24
C LEU A 369 -18.18 10.54 16.27
N PRO A 370 -17.46 11.64 16.10
CA PRO A 370 -16.31 12.00 16.95
C PRO A 370 -16.55 11.99 18.46
N HIS A 371 -17.77 12.33 18.92
CA HIS A 371 -18.08 12.30 20.34
C HIS A 371 -18.19 10.90 20.96
N SER A 372 -18.33 9.86 20.12
CA SER A 372 -18.45 8.45 20.53
C SER A 372 -17.12 7.68 20.53
N TYR A 373 -16.01 8.34 20.16
CA TYR A 373 -14.71 7.67 20.09
C TYR A 373 -14.15 7.28 21.46
N GLY A 374 -13.49 6.13 21.52
CA GLY A 374 -12.47 5.87 22.52
C GLY A 374 -11.13 6.48 22.08
N GLU A 375 -10.21 6.67 23.02
CA GLU A 375 -8.89 7.23 22.72
C GLU A 375 -8.05 6.34 21.79
N ASN A 376 -8.18 5.00 21.92
CA ASN A 376 -7.39 4.03 21.15
C ASN A 376 -7.97 3.82 19.75
N CYS A 377 -8.03 4.87 18.94
CA CYS A 377 -8.41 4.79 17.53
C CYS A 377 -7.66 5.83 16.70
N ILE A 378 -7.67 5.64 15.39
CA ILE A 378 -7.14 6.57 14.40
C ILE A 378 -8.31 7.16 13.62
N CYS A 379 -8.45 8.48 13.64
CA CYS A 379 -9.50 9.18 12.89
C CYS A 379 -8.99 9.60 11.51
N TYR A 380 -9.76 9.32 10.48
CA TYR A 380 -9.48 9.68 9.08
C TYR A 380 -10.58 10.60 8.54
N THR A 381 -10.23 11.52 7.65
CA THR A 381 -11.25 12.19 6.81
C THR A 381 -11.91 11.17 5.88
N GLY A 382 -11.12 10.45 5.14
CA GLY A 382 -11.40 9.34 4.25
C GLY A 382 -10.12 8.56 3.99
N THR A 383 -10.22 7.37 3.41
CA THR A 383 -9.09 6.55 2.94
C THR A 383 -8.86 6.75 1.44
N HIS A 384 -7.90 6.04 0.86
CA HIS A 384 -7.68 6.01 -0.60
C HIS A 384 -8.89 5.47 -1.39
N ASP A 385 -9.81 4.74 -0.74
CA ASP A 385 -11.03 4.20 -1.34
C ASP A 385 -12.22 5.17 -1.28
N ASN A 386 -12.10 6.20 -0.45
CA ASN A 386 -13.13 7.23 -0.31
C ASN A 386 -12.95 8.33 -1.36
N ALA A 387 -14.01 9.08 -1.60
CA ALA A 387 -13.94 10.33 -2.35
C ALA A 387 -13.14 11.39 -1.55
N PRO A 388 -12.41 12.33 -2.17
CA PRO A 388 -12.01 13.53 -1.46
C PRO A 388 -13.24 14.29 -0.92
N LEU A 389 -13.12 14.96 0.23
CA LEU A 389 -14.25 15.62 0.91
C LEU A 389 -15.05 16.57 0.01
N ALA A 390 -14.38 17.30 -0.88
CA ALA A 390 -15.06 18.19 -1.82
C ALA A 390 -15.92 17.45 -2.84
N LEU A 391 -15.54 16.23 -3.22
CA LEU A 391 -16.34 15.34 -4.07
C LEU A 391 -17.45 14.67 -3.26
N TRP A 392 -17.13 14.14 -2.08
CA TRP A 392 -18.12 13.56 -1.15
C TRP A 392 -19.28 14.51 -0.87
N ARG A 393 -19.00 15.80 -0.65
CA ARG A 393 -20.02 16.84 -0.47
C ARG A 393 -21.04 16.89 -1.63
N THR A 394 -20.66 16.49 -2.83
CA THR A 394 -21.54 16.52 -4.01
C THR A 394 -22.20 15.19 -4.33
N GLU A 395 -21.61 14.08 -3.87
CA GLU A 395 -22.07 12.72 -4.15
C GLU A 395 -22.96 12.14 -3.02
N ALA A 396 -22.70 12.55 -1.77
CA ALA A 396 -23.45 12.07 -0.62
C ALA A 396 -24.90 12.61 -0.58
N ASP A 397 -25.77 11.91 0.13
CA ASP A 397 -27.14 12.36 0.33
C ASP A 397 -27.19 13.74 0.98
N LYS A 398 -28.10 14.59 0.52
CA LYS A 398 -28.27 15.96 1.06
C LYS A 398 -28.58 15.98 2.55
N ALA A 399 -29.28 14.95 3.06
CA ALA A 399 -29.57 14.81 4.48
C ALA A 399 -28.30 14.53 5.29
N ASP A 400 -27.39 13.72 4.77
CA ASP A 400 -26.11 13.38 5.40
C ASP A 400 -25.20 14.62 5.44
N ILE A 401 -25.13 15.37 4.34
CA ILE A 401 -24.39 16.64 4.31
C ILE A 401 -25.00 17.66 5.30
N ALA A 402 -26.32 17.78 5.36
CA ALA A 402 -26.97 18.65 6.32
C ALA A 402 -26.69 18.24 7.77
N PHE A 403 -26.66 16.93 8.03
CA PHE A 403 -26.29 16.39 9.34
C PHE A 403 -24.82 16.74 9.69
N ALA A 404 -23.88 16.53 8.78
CA ALA A 404 -22.49 16.92 8.98
C ALA A 404 -22.34 18.42 9.28
N VAL A 405 -23.03 19.27 8.51
CA VAL A 405 -23.04 20.72 8.71
C VAL A 405 -23.54 21.09 10.11
N GLN A 406 -24.67 20.52 10.53
CA GLN A 406 -25.25 20.78 11.84
C GLN A 406 -24.38 20.26 12.98
N TYR A 407 -23.91 19.01 12.86
CA TYR A 407 -23.13 18.34 13.90
C TYR A 407 -21.78 19.03 14.16
N LEU A 408 -21.07 19.40 13.11
CA LEU A 408 -19.77 20.06 13.22
C LEU A 408 -19.81 21.58 13.25
N GLY A 409 -20.98 22.19 13.06
CA GLY A 409 -21.12 23.66 12.99
C GLY A 409 -20.37 24.25 11.78
N LEU A 410 -20.42 23.56 10.63
CA LEU A 410 -19.70 23.98 9.42
C LEU A 410 -20.26 25.31 8.91
N ASN A 411 -19.40 26.17 8.39
CA ASN A 411 -19.76 27.47 7.87
C ASN A 411 -18.87 27.88 6.68
N ASP A 412 -19.36 28.81 5.85
CA ASP A 412 -18.66 29.23 4.62
C ASP A 412 -17.35 29.98 4.90
N ARG A 413 -17.20 30.60 6.07
CA ARG A 413 -15.97 31.34 6.41
C ARG A 413 -14.79 30.42 6.59
N GLU A 414 -15.00 29.27 7.22
CA GLU A 414 -13.98 28.22 7.42
C GLU A 414 -13.82 27.37 6.16
N GLY A 415 -14.92 27.10 5.46
CA GLY A 415 -15.00 26.16 4.36
C GLY A 415 -15.32 24.73 4.80
N PHE A 416 -15.97 23.97 3.93
CA PHE A 416 -16.47 22.64 4.23
C PHE A 416 -15.36 21.67 4.64
N ASN A 417 -14.33 21.50 3.79
CA ASN A 417 -13.24 20.55 4.06
C ASN A 417 -12.49 20.91 5.36
N ARG A 418 -12.20 22.20 5.56
CA ARG A 418 -11.51 22.64 6.78
C ARG A 418 -12.32 22.37 8.05
N GLY A 419 -13.64 22.54 7.99
CA GLY A 419 -14.53 22.24 9.12
C GLY A 419 -14.61 20.75 9.43
N ILE A 420 -14.65 19.87 8.42
CA ILE A 420 -14.56 18.40 8.62
C ILE A 420 -13.21 18.02 9.25
N ILE A 421 -12.09 18.51 8.70
CA ILE A 421 -10.74 18.30 9.24
C ILE A 421 -10.66 18.76 10.70
N ARG A 422 -11.17 19.95 11.00
CA ARG A 422 -11.24 20.47 12.38
C ARG A 422 -12.04 19.54 13.29
N GLY A 423 -13.18 19.01 12.81
CA GLY A 423 -13.98 18.03 13.52
C GLY A 423 -13.19 16.79 13.92
N GLY A 424 -12.43 16.21 12.98
CA GLY A 424 -11.55 15.09 13.25
C GLY A 424 -10.41 15.42 14.21
N MET A 425 -9.75 16.56 14.01
CA MET A 425 -8.67 17.01 14.91
C MET A 425 -9.14 17.28 16.34
N SER A 426 -10.39 17.70 16.52
CA SER A 426 -10.96 17.98 17.86
C SER A 426 -11.40 16.71 18.61
N SER A 427 -11.38 15.55 17.96
CA SER A 427 -11.74 14.27 18.60
C SER A 427 -10.70 13.81 19.62
N VAL A 428 -11.05 12.78 20.41
CA VAL A 428 -10.13 12.14 21.37
C VAL A 428 -9.25 11.06 20.72
N ALA A 429 -9.38 10.82 19.40
CA ALA A 429 -8.60 9.82 18.69
C ALA A 429 -7.08 10.03 18.90
N LYS A 430 -6.33 8.93 19.12
CA LYS A 430 -4.87 8.95 19.30
C LYS A 430 -4.12 9.66 18.17
N LEU A 431 -4.60 9.50 16.94
CA LEU A 431 -4.03 10.09 15.73
C LEU A 431 -5.17 10.57 14.80
N PHE A 432 -4.92 11.64 14.05
CA PHE A 432 -5.78 12.11 12.97
C PHE A 432 -5.01 12.10 11.65
N VAL A 433 -5.61 11.55 10.60
CA VAL A 433 -5.03 11.47 9.26
C VAL A 433 -6.01 12.10 8.26
N ALA A 434 -5.53 13.01 7.44
CA ALA A 434 -6.29 13.60 6.33
C ALA A 434 -5.63 13.33 4.99
N GLN A 435 -6.44 13.13 3.95
CA GLN A 435 -5.95 13.04 2.58
C GLN A 435 -5.36 14.39 2.15
N MET A 436 -4.28 14.35 1.35
CA MET A 436 -3.71 15.60 0.82
C MET A 436 -4.70 16.35 -0.08
N GLN A 437 -5.55 15.63 -0.79
CA GLN A 437 -6.62 16.17 -1.61
C GLN A 437 -7.60 17.03 -0.79
N ASP A 438 -7.89 16.64 0.45
CA ASP A 438 -8.79 17.39 1.34
C ASP A 438 -8.17 18.71 1.80
N TRP A 439 -6.87 18.69 2.08
CA TRP A 439 -6.11 19.92 2.39
C TRP A 439 -6.00 20.88 1.21
N LEU A 440 -6.04 20.35 -0.02
CA LEU A 440 -5.98 21.12 -1.27
C LEU A 440 -7.35 21.53 -1.81
N ASP A 441 -8.44 21.15 -1.13
CA ASP A 441 -9.83 21.37 -1.56
C ASP A 441 -10.13 20.79 -2.98
N LEU A 442 -9.53 19.65 -3.31
CA LEU A 442 -9.69 19.00 -4.60
C LEU A 442 -10.94 18.09 -4.60
N GLY A 443 -11.72 18.16 -5.67
CA GLY A 443 -12.97 17.41 -5.84
C GLY A 443 -12.91 16.38 -6.99
N ALA A 444 -13.82 16.50 -7.95
CA ALA A 444 -13.92 15.58 -9.08
C ALA A 444 -12.58 15.41 -9.83
N GLY A 445 -12.30 14.17 -10.25
CA GLY A 445 -11.06 13.82 -10.95
C GLY A 445 -9.82 13.65 -10.05
N HIS A 446 -9.96 13.77 -8.71
CA HIS A 446 -8.82 13.69 -7.81
C HIS A 446 -8.92 12.50 -6.83
N ARG A 447 -9.80 11.57 -7.11
CA ARG A 447 -9.93 10.31 -6.37
C ARG A 447 -8.71 9.41 -6.61
N MET A 448 -8.27 8.69 -5.58
CA MET A 448 -7.16 7.74 -5.71
C MET A 448 -7.64 6.42 -6.26
N ASN A 449 -8.72 5.89 -5.70
CA ASN A 449 -9.30 4.60 -6.09
C ASN A 449 -10.82 4.66 -6.08
N ILE A 450 -11.44 3.90 -7.00
CA ILE A 450 -12.88 3.61 -7.00
C ILE A 450 -13.01 2.10 -6.85
N PRO A 451 -13.36 1.59 -5.66
CA PRO A 451 -13.49 0.16 -5.42
C PRO A 451 -14.39 -0.52 -6.44
N GLY A 452 -14.02 -1.73 -6.87
CA GLY A 452 -14.76 -2.50 -7.87
C GLY A 452 -14.54 -2.06 -9.33
N THR A 453 -13.66 -1.10 -9.59
CA THR A 453 -13.27 -0.69 -10.96
C THR A 453 -11.82 -1.06 -11.27
N SER A 454 -11.51 -1.30 -12.55
CA SER A 454 -10.18 -1.74 -13.00
C SER A 454 -9.39 -0.69 -13.77
N ARG A 455 -9.91 0.54 -13.93
CA ARG A 455 -9.27 1.61 -14.70
C ARG A 455 -9.45 2.96 -14.04
N GLY A 456 -8.49 3.88 -14.27
CA GLY A 456 -8.54 5.24 -13.74
C GLY A 456 -8.24 5.33 -12.25
N ASN A 457 -7.63 4.29 -11.68
CA ASN A 457 -7.24 4.22 -10.27
C ASN A 457 -5.72 4.38 -10.12
N TRP A 458 -5.29 4.86 -8.95
CA TRP A 458 -3.88 4.97 -8.54
C TRP A 458 -3.06 5.98 -9.35
N GLU A 459 -3.72 6.77 -10.21
CA GLU A 459 -3.08 7.68 -11.18
C GLU A 459 -2.89 9.09 -10.65
N TRP A 460 -3.68 9.53 -9.65
CA TRP A 460 -3.67 10.92 -9.19
C TRP A 460 -2.31 11.37 -8.66
N ARG A 461 -1.91 12.60 -9.04
CA ARG A 461 -0.68 13.25 -8.59
C ARG A 461 -0.92 14.69 -8.14
N MET A 462 -0.19 15.10 -7.11
CA MET A 462 -0.05 16.50 -6.72
C MET A 462 0.76 17.27 -7.76
N LEU A 463 0.42 18.52 -8.01
CA LEU A 463 1.22 19.40 -8.89
C LEU A 463 2.34 20.11 -8.13
N PRO A 464 3.43 20.50 -8.83
CA PRO A 464 4.48 21.33 -8.22
C PRO A 464 3.92 22.61 -7.62
N GLY A 465 4.30 22.93 -6.37
CA GLY A 465 3.88 24.13 -5.64
C GLY A 465 2.57 24.02 -4.86
N GLU A 466 1.80 22.95 -5.00
CA GLU A 466 0.58 22.74 -4.19
C GLU A 466 0.90 22.54 -2.71
N ALA A 467 1.97 21.83 -2.36
CA ALA A 467 2.51 21.76 -1.00
C ALA A 467 3.24 23.08 -0.64
N SER A 468 2.49 24.16 -0.54
CA SER A 468 3.03 25.52 -0.36
C SER A 468 3.33 25.83 1.10
N LYS A 469 4.26 26.79 1.34
CA LYS A 469 4.55 27.31 2.69
C LYS A 469 3.30 27.88 3.38
N LYS A 470 2.39 28.48 2.60
CA LYS A 470 1.11 29.00 3.13
C LYS A 470 0.25 27.88 3.67
N LEU A 471 0.12 26.79 2.92
CA LEU A 471 -0.63 25.60 3.34
C LEU A 471 0.02 24.95 4.58
N ALA A 472 1.35 24.80 4.59
CA ALA A 472 2.06 24.30 5.76
C ALA A 472 1.77 25.13 7.03
N GLY A 473 1.76 26.45 6.91
CA GLY A 473 1.41 27.34 8.02
C GLY A 473 -0.03 27.16 8.52
N GLN A 474 -0.98 26.96 7.62
CA GLN A 474 -2.39 26.72 7.98
C GLN A 474 -2.56 25.38 8.71
N ILE A 475 -1.92 24.32 8.20
CA ILE A 475 -1.94 22.99 8.82
C ILE A 475 -1.31 23.07 10.22
N ARG A 476 -0.13 23.66 10.35
CA ARG A 476 0.58 23.82 11.62
C ARG A 476 -0.23 24.57 12.67
N GLU A 477 -0.91 25.66 12.28
CA GLU A 477 -1.76 26.42 13.19
C GLU A 477 -2.90 25.56 13.74
N MET A 478 -3.61 24.82 12.87
CA MET A 478 -4.68 23.93 13.28
C MET A 478 -4.15 22.79 14.17
N THR A 479 -3.04 22.14 13.78
CA THR A 479 -2.37 21.11 14.56
C THR A 479 -2.04 21.57 15.97
N ARG A 480 -1.47 22.79 16.10
CA ARG A 480 -1.13 23.40 17.40
C ARG A 480 -2.36 23.72 18.25
N ILE A 481 -3.46 24.23 17.65
CA ILE A 481 -4.70 24.54 18.38
C ILE A 481 -5.26 23.30 19.07
N TYR A 482 -5.19 22.14 18.42
CA TYR A 482 -5.72 20.88 18.95
C TYR A 482 -4.67 20.02 19.66
N GLY A 483 -3.46 20.55 19.94
CA GLY A 483 -2.43 19.86 20.70
C GLY A 483 -1.91 18.58 20.04
N ARG A 484 -1.87 18.54 18.69
CA ARG A 484 -1.46 17.39 17.91
C ARG A 484 -0.08 17.51 17.25
N SER A 485 0.71 18.48 17.69
CA SER A 485 2.10 18.73 17.25
C SER A 485 3.11 18.08 18.20
#